data_f20b116371980a8e9500e248de3a68a5
#
_entry.id   f20b116371980a8e9500e248de3a68a5
#
_cell.length_a   1.000
_cell.length_b   1.000
_cell.length_c   1.000
_cell.angle_alpha   90.00
_cell.angle_beta   90.00
_cell.angle_gamma   90.00
#
_symmetry.space_group_name_H-M   'P 1'
#
loop_
_entity.id
_entity.type
_entity.pdbx_description
1 polymer ?
#
loop_
_entity_poly.entity_id
_entity_poly.type
_entity_poly.pdbx_seq_one_letter_code
_entity_poly.pdbx_strand_id
1 'polypeptide(L)'
;MADTMLSVRDLHVSYGAIKAVRGISFDIKQGEIVTLIGANGAGKSTTLNTVAGLIRPDSGSIEFKGQSIVGVKSHKVVERGMALCPEGRRVFSQMSVSENLDMGGYTRSDAENRETLQRVYERFPRLKERVGQMAGTLSGGEQQMLAMGRALMSKPDLLMLDEPSMGLAPILVQEIFDIIKELNAAGTTILLVEQNANMALSIADRAYVLEIGTIKKTGTGADLLQDDDVRKAYLGG
;
A
#
# COMPACT_ATOMS: atom_id res chain seq x y z
N MET A 1 2.71 -2.15 24.72
CA MET A 1 2.76 -1.15 23.62
C MET A 1 2.96 -1.94 22.33
N ALA A 2 2.23 -1.61 21.25
CA ALA A 2 2.44 -2.29 19.97
C ALA A 2 3.85 -1.98 19.45
N ASP A 3 4.56 -3.00 18.97
CA ASP A 3 5.93 -2.85 18.49
C ASP A 3 5.98 -2.10 17.15
N THR A 4 7.01 -1.27 16.97
CA THR A 4 7.24 -0.56 15.71
C THR A 4 7.60 -1.57 14.62
N MET A 5 6.75 -1.67 13.60
CA MET A 5 6.95 -2.57 12.46
C MET A 5 7.83 -1.92 11.39
N LEU A 6 7.53 -0.67 11.03
CA LEU A 6 8.31 0.12 10.06
C LEU A 6 8.73 1.43 10.71
N SER A 7 10.01 1.79 10.57
CA SER A 7 10.56 3.07 10.99
C SER A 7 11.30 3.72 9.82
N VAL A 8 10.91 4.93 9.46
CA VAL A 8 11.55 5.76 8.44
C VAL A 8 12.06 7.02 9.11
N ARG A 9 13.34 7.36 8.91
CA ARG A 9 13.97 8.53 9.56
C ARG A 9 14.76 9.33 8.54
N ASP A 10 14.47 10.63 8.50
CA ASP A 10 15.14 11.66 7.68
C ASP A 10 15.35 11.20 6.22
N LEU A 11 14.29 10.64 5.61
CA LEU A 11 14.36 10.06 4.28
C LEU A 11 14.44 11.15 3.21
N HIS A 12 15.47 11.11 2.37
CA HIS A 12 15.64 11.97 1.21
C HIS A 12 15.71 11.15 -0.06
N VAL A 13 14.95 11.59 -1.09
CA VAL A 13 14.94 10.92 -2.41
C VAL A 13 14.85 11.98 -3.50
N SER A 14 15.73 11.84 -4.51
CA SER A 14 15.78 12.76 -5.66
C SER A 14 15.73 11.99 -6.99
N TYR A 15 15.15 12.62 -8.00
CA TYR A 15 15.23 12.23 -9.40
C TYR A 15 16.03 13.30 -10.17
N GLY A 16 17.33 13.10 -10.29
CA GLY A 16 18.23 14.11 -10.81
C GLY A 16 18.18 15.37 -9.94
N ALA A 17 17.79 16.53 -10.49
CA ALA A 17 17.68 17.79 -9.77
C ALA A 17 16.40 17.91 -8.92
N ILE A 18 15.42 17.04 -9.10
CA ILE A 18 14.11 17.13 -8.42
C ILE A 18 14.18 16.38 -7.10
N LYS A 19 14.11 17.10 -5.98
CA LYS A 19 14.01 16.54 -4.62
C LYS A 19 12.55 16.13 -4.35
N ALA A 20 12.22 14.88 -4.57
CA ALA A 20 10.86 14.35 -4.43
C ALA A 20 10.48 14.13 -2.95
N VAL A 21 11.44 13.71 -2.11
CA VAL A 21 11.28 13.54 -0.67
C VAL A 21 12.41 14.29 0.04
N ARG A 22 12.07 15.06 1.08
CA ARG A 22 12.96 16.07 1.68
C ARG A 22 13.04 15.93 3.20
N GLY A 23 13.50 14.76 3.68
CA GLY A 23 13.72 14.52 5.11
C GLY A 23 12.43 14.15 5.85
N ILE A 24 11.63 13.21 5.33
CA ILE A 24 10.45 12.73 6.05
C ILE A 24 10.83 11.67 7.09
N SER A 25 10.10 11.70 8.21
CA SER A 25 10.20 10.70 9.27
C SER A 25 8.82 10.27 9.70
N PHE A 26 8.58 8.96 9.71
CA PHE A 26 7.33 8.37 10.19
C PHE A 26 7.57 6.94 10.67
N ASP A 27 6.60 6.38 11.39
CA ASP A 27 6.61 5.01 11.85
C ASP A 27 5.23 4.37 11.72
N ILE A 28 5.22 3.04 11.65
CA ILE A 28 4.03 2.21 11.61
C ILE A 28 4.17 1.16 12.70
N LYS A 29 3.16 1.03 13.56
CA LYS A 29 3.10 -0.04 14.55
C LYS A 29 2.38 -1.25 13.97
N GLN A 30 2.66 -2.41 14.55
CA GLN A 30 1.97 -3.64 14.15
C GLN A 30 0.46 -3.51 14.33
N GLY A 31 -0.30 -3.90 13.32
CA GLY A 31 -1.77 -3.87 13.31
C GLY A 31 -2.40 -2.52 13.01
N GLU A 32 -1.61 -1.45 12.77
CA GLU A 32 -2.16 -0.14 12.39
C GLU A 32 -2.49 -0.06 10.90
N ILE A 33 -3.51 0.75 10.57
CA ILE A 33 -3.67 1.38 9.26
C ILE A 33 -3.08 2.78 9.35
N VAL A 34 -1.96 3.00 8.66
CA VAL A 34 -1.34 4.33 8.53
C VAL A 34 -1.54 4.84 7.12
N THR A 35 -1.96 6.09 6.96
CA THR A 35 -2.10 6.69 5.63
C THR A 35 -1.18 7.87 5.40
N LEU A 36 -0.64 7.97 4.17
CA LEU A 36 0.03 9.16 3.64
C LEU A 36 -0.92 9.83 2.67
N ILE A 37 -1.41 11.01 3.01
CA ILE A 37 -2.27 11.82 2.14
C ILE A 37 -1.51 13.06 1.63
N GLY A 38 -1.95 13.61 0.51
CA GLY A 38 -1.33 14.78 -0.10
C GLY A 38 -1.64 14.89 -1.59
N ALA A 39 -1.39 16.03 -2.17
CA ALA A 39 -1.59 16.29 -3.59
C ALA A 39 -0.68 15.42 -4.48
N ASN A 40 -1.00 15.36 -5.78
CA ASN A 40 -0.13 14.72 -6.76
C ASN A 40 1.24 15.41 -6.77
N GLY A 41 2.31 14.62 -6.81
CA GLY A 41 3.68 15.12 -6.71
C GLY A 41 4.16 15.43 -5.28
N ALA A 42 3.36 15.19 -4.23
CA ALA A 42 3.77 15.41 -2.84
C ALA A 42 4.88 14.44 -2.35
N GLY A 43 5.19 13.37 -3.10
CA GLY A 43 6.22 12.40 -2.74
C GLY A 43 5.68 11.07 -2.20
N LYS A 44 4.36 10.86 -2.20
CA LYS A 44 3.68 9.66 -1.64
C LYS A 44 4.19 8.36 -2.27
N SER A 45 3.98 8.16 -3.59
CA SER A 45 4.41 6.96 -4.31
C SER A 45 5.93 6.79 -4.31
N THR A 46 6.69 7.90 -4.35
CA THR A 46 8.15 7.87 -4.19
C THR A 46 8.55 7.27 -2.84
N THR A 47 7.87 7.67 -1.76
CA THR A 47 8.09 7.12 -0.42
C THR A 47 7.80 5.61 -0.39
N LEU A 48 6.63 5.17 -0.91
CA LEU A 48 6.29 3.75 -0.97
C LEU A 48 7.31 2.94 -1.76
N ASN A 49 7.67 3.41 -2.96
CA ASN A 49 8.63 2.72 -3.81
C ASN A 49 10.02 2.64 -3.17
N THR A 50 10.42 3.65 -2.39
CA THR A 50 11.68 3.63 -1.65
C THR A 50 11.63 2.63 -0.51
N VAL A 51 10.55 2.58 0.26
CA VAL A 51 10.33 1.59 1.33
C VAL A 51 10.30 0.17 0.74
N ALA A 52 9.69 -0.02 -0.43
CA ALA A 52 9.66 -1.32 -1.13
C ALA A 52 11.04 -1.74 -1.72
N GLY A 53 12.07 -0.90 -1.62
CA GLY A 53 13.39 -1.18 -2.17
C GLY A 53 13.48 -1.08 -3.70
N LEU A 54 12.51 -0.42 -4.34
CA LEU A 54 12.51 -0.15 -5.79
C LEU A 54 13.30 1.12 -6.14
N ILE A 55 13.38 2.07 -5.21
CA ILE A 55 14.16 3.30 -5.35
C ILE A 55 15.17 3.35 -4.20
N ARG A 56 16.41 3.69 -4.52
CA ARG A 56 17.44 3.90 -3.51
C ARG A 56 17.33 5.32 -2.96
N PRO A 57 17.25 5.51 -1.63
CA PRO A 57 17.28 6.85 -1.04
C PRO A 57 18.66 7.51 -1.18
N ASP A 58 18.68 8.84 -1.22
CA ASP A 58 19.91 9.64 -1.18
C ASP A 58 20.52 9.59 0.23
N SER A 59 19.66 9.69 1.26
CA SER A 59 20.05 9.60 2.68
C SER A 59 18.84 9.20 3.54
N GLY A 60 19.08 8.98 4.82
CA GLY A 60 18.10 8.55 5.79
C GLY A 60 18.16 7.06 6.08
N SER A 61 17.30 6.59 6.97
CA SER A 61 17.21 5.17 7.32
C SER A 61 15.79 4.64 7.18
N ILE A 62 15.70 3.36 6.83
CA ILE A 62 14.45 2.60 6.77
C ILE A 62 14.70 1.28 7.49
N GLU A 63 13.95 1.02 8.56
CA GLU A 63 14.03 -0.22 9.31
C GLU A 63 12.68 -0.91 9.30
N PHE A 64 12.68 -2.20 9.00
CA PHE A 64 11.53 -3.07 9.09
C PHE A 64 11.78 -4.15 10.14
N LYS A 65 10.91 -4.23 11.16
CA LYS A 65 11.08 -5.13 12.31
C LYS A 65 12.47 -5.01 12.95
N GLY A 66 12.94 -3.77 13.11
CA GLY A 66 14.25 -3.45 13.70
C GLY A 66 15.47 -3.76 12.83
N GLN A 67 15.28 -4.15 11.58
CA GLN A 67 16.36 -4.44 10.65
C GLN A 67 16.38 -3.43 9.50
N SER A 68 17.56 -2.87 9.19
CA SER A 68 17.72 -1.98 8.05
C SER A 68 17.39 -2.68 6.73
N ILE A 69 16.63 -1.98 5.88
CA ILE A 69 16.29 -2.45 4.52
C ILE A 69 16.87 -1.53 3.43
N VAL A 70 17.62 -0.48 3.79
CA VAL A 70 18.27 0.39 2.81
C VAL A 70 19.27 -0.43 1.99
N GLY A 71 19.13 -0.39 0.65
CA GLY A 71 19.98 -1.15 -0.29
C GLY A 71 19.66 -2.64 -0.39
N VAL A 72 18.67 -3.12 0.35
CA VAL A 72 18.15 -4.49 0.17
C VAL A 72 17.35 -4.55 -1.12
N LYS A 73 17.59 -5.60 -1.94
CA LYS A 73 16.85 -5.80 -3.20
C LYS A 73 15.36 -6.04 -2.93
N SER A 74 14.49 -5.51 -3.78
CA SER A 74 13.02 -5.52 -3.59
C SER A 74 12.45 -6.93 -3.35
N HIS A 75 12.91 -7.96 -4.07
CA HIS A 75 12.46 -9.33 -3.83
C HIS A 75 12.82 -9.86 -2.43
N LYS A 76 13.95 -9.40 -1.85
CA LYS A 76 14.34 -9.74 -0.47
C LYS A 76 13.51 -8.94 0.56
N VAL A 77 13.01 -7.76 0.19
CA VAL A 77 12.04 -7.01 1.00
C VAL A 77 10.72 -7.78 1.07
N VAL A 78 10.27 -8.36 -0.06
CA VAL A 78 9.06 -9.23 -0.09
C VAL A 78 9.25 -10.47 0.78
N GLU A 79 10.40 -11.15 0.70
CA GLU A 79 10.70 -12.32 1.55
C GLU A 79 10.66 -11.99 3.06
N ARG A 80 10.95 -10.73 3.44
CA ARG A 80 10.88 -10.27 4.83
C ARG A 80 9.46 -9.97 5.31
N GLY A 81 8.46 -10.04 4.44
CA GLY A 81 7.05 -9.86 4.77
C GLY A 81 6.48 -8.47 4.42
N MET A 82 7.05 -7.76 3.46
CA MET A 82 6.50 -6.50 2.93
C MET A 82 6.02 -6.71 1.51
N ALA A 83 4.79 -6.30 1.19
CA ALA A 83 4.28 -6.33 -0.18
C ALA A 83 3.79 -4.95 -0.62
N LEU A 84 3.99 -4.62 -1.88
CA LEU A 84 3.50 -3.41 -2.53
C LEU A 84 2.46 -3.77 -3.59
N CYS A 85 1.26 -3.20 -3.49
CA CYS A 85 0.31 -3.08 -4.58
C CYS A 85 0.49 -1.70 -5.20
N PRO A 86 1.18 -1.57 -6.35
CA PRO A 86 1.53 -0.29 -6.93
C PRO A 86 0.34 0.36 -7.63
N GLU A 87 0.43 1.67 -7.84
CA GLU A 87 -0.50 2.44 -8.67
C GLU A 87 -0.64 1.83 -10.08
N GLY A 88 -1.83 1.95 -10.66
CA GLY A 88 -2.13 1.49 -12.01
C GLY A 88 -2.28 -0.03 -12.12
N ARG A 89 -2.58 -0.72 -11.00
CA ARG A 89 -2.92 -2.15 -10.90
C ARG A 89 -1.76 -3.09 -11.28
N ARG A 90 -1.02 -2.80 -12.34
CA ARG A 90 0.17 -3.55 -12.83
C ARG A 90 -0.06 -5.06 -12.91
N VAL A 91 -1.26 -5.48 -13.37
CA VAL A 91 -1.52 -6.90 -13.66
C VAL A 91 -0.75 -7.35 -14.92
N PHE A 92 -0.38 -8.62 -14.95
CA PHE A 92 0.20 -9.23 -16.15
C PHE A 92 -0.95 -9.55 -17.11
N SER A 93 -1.23 -8.65 -18.05
CA SER A 93 -2.41 -8.67 -18.92
C SER A 93 -2.52 -9.91 -19.79
N GLN A 94 -1.38 -10.51 -20.16
CA GLN A 94 -1.28 -11.72 -21.00
C GLN A 94 -1.29 -13.02 -20.19
N MET A 95 -1.43 -12.93 -18.87
CA MET A 95 -1.55 -14.06 -17.97
C MET A 95 -2.99 -14.15 -17.45
N SER A 96 -3.44 -15.35 -17.13
CA SER A 96 -4.71 -15.59 -16.47
C SER A 96 -4.74 -15.03 -15.04
N VAL A 97 -5.93 -15.03 -14.43
CA VAL A 97 -6.11 -14.67 -13.01
C VAL A 97 -5.26 -15.57 -12.12
N SER A 98 -5.32 -16.90 -12.31
CA SER A 98 -4.53 -17.84 -11.50
C SER A 98 -3.03 -17.63 -11.65
N GLU A 99 -2.52 -17.48 -12.87
CA GLU A 99 -1.09 -17.23 -13.10
C GLU A 99 -0.61 -15.92 -12.48
N ASN A 100 -1.45 -14.85 -12.50
CA ASN A 100 -1.14 -13.61 -11.78
C ASN A 100 -1.03 -13.83 -10.27
N LEU A 101 -1.94 -14.62 -9.68
CA LEU A 101 -1.91 -14.95 -8.25
C LEU A 101 -0.70 -15.80 -7.90
N ASP A 102 -0.39 -16.82 -8.70
CA ASP A 102 0.78 -17.68 -8.52
C ASP A 102 2.09 -16.89 -8.51
N MET A 103 2.21 -15.87 -9.38
CA MET A 103 3.35 -14.96 -9.37
C MET A 103 3.51 -14.21 -8.03
N GLY A 104 2.43 -13.92 -7.32
CA GLY A 104 2.47 -13.29 -6.00
C GLY A 104 3.00 -14.20 -4.91
N GLY A 105 2.78 -15.51 -5.03
CA GLY A 105 3.20 -16.54 -4.08
C GLY A 105 4.59 -17.12 -4.32
N TYR A 106 5.34 -16.61 -5.27
CA TYR A 106 6.58 -17.20 -5.74
C TYR A 106 7.66 -17.38 -4.64
N THR A 107 7.61 -16.62 -3.56
CA THR A 107 8.52 -16.71 -2.41
C THR A 107 8.08 -17.68 -1.33
N ARG A 108 6.92 -18.34 -1.50
CA ARG A 108 6.29 -19.22 -0.51
C ARG A 108 6.27 -20.67 -0.98
N SER A 109 6.10 -21.58 -0.04
CA SER A 109 5.94 -22.99 -0.37
C SER A 109 4.58 -23.29 -1.02
N ASP A 110 4.48 -24.39 -1.77
CA ASP A 110 3.22 -24.80 -2.40
C ASP A 110 2.08 -25.01 -1.40
N ALA A 111 2.40 -25.47 -0.18
CA ALA A 111 1.41 -25.65 0.88
C ALA A 111 0.85 -24.30 1.36
N GLU A 112 1.73 -23.34 1.61
CA GLU A 112 1.33 -21.97 1.98
C GLU A 112 0.56 -21.28 0.86
N ASN A 113 0.97 -21.48 -0.39
CA ASN A 113 0.30 -20.91 -1.56
C ASN A 113 -1.12 -21.41 -1.68
N ARG A 114 -1.37 -22.73 -1.52
CA ARG A 114 -2.73 -23.30 -1.55
C ARG A 114 -3.63 -22.72 -0.47
N GLU A 115 -3.14 -22.61 0.76
CA GLU A 115 -3.89 -22.01 1.86
C GLU A 115 -4.21 -20.53 1.61
N THR A 116 -3.20 -19.77 1.16
CA THR A 116 -3.35 -18.33 0.90
C THR A 116 -4.28 -18.07 -0.27
N LEU A 117 -4.17 -18.87 -1.34
CA LEU A 117 -5.05 -18.77 -2.51
C LEU A 117 -6.52 -18.99 -2.14
N GLN A 118 -6.81 -19.96 -1.23
CA GLN A 118 -8.17 -20.15 -0.75
C GLN A 118 -8.70 -18.90 -0.03
N ARG A 119 -7.90 -18.29 0.84
CA ARG A 119 -8.26 -17.04 1.55
C ARG A 119 -8.45 -15.87 0.57
N VAL A 120 -7.60 -15.77 -0.47
CA VAL A 120 -7.75 -14.77 -1.54
C VAL A 120 -9.08 -14.96 -2.28
N TYR A 121 -9.45 -16.18 -2.62
CA TYR A 121 -10.73 -16.46 -3.29
C TYR A 121 -11.96 -16.26 -2.40
N GLU A 122 -11.84 -16.47 -1.09
CA GLU A 122 -12.90 -16.15 -0.13
C GLU A 122 -13.13 -14.63 -0.05
N ARG A 123 -12.04 -13.84 -0.12
CA ARG A 123 -12.10 -12.38 -0.06
C ARG A 123 -12.47 -11.73 -1.40
N PHE A 124 -12.04 -12.34 -2.50
CA PHE A 124 -12.31 -11.87 -3.86
C PHE A 124 -13.04 -12.96 -4.67
N PRO A 125 -14.32 -13.24 -4.41
CA PRO A 125 -15.04 -14.34 -5.08
C PRO A 125 -15.06 -14.21 -6.61
N ARG A 126 -15.06 -12.96 -7.12
CA ARG A 126 -15.00 -12.69 -8.57
C ARG A 126 -13.73 -13.21 -9.22
N LEU A 127 -12.60 -13.23 -8.51
CA LEU A 127 -11.38 -13.81 -9.04
C LEU A 127 -11.49 -15.34 -9.17
N LYS A 128 -12.16 -15.99 -8.23
CA LYS A 128 -12.43 -17.43 -8.27
C LYS A 128 -13.32 -17.81 -9.46
N GLU A 129 -14.35 -17.01 -9.74
CA GLU A 129 -15.24 -17.23 -10.90
C GLU A 129 -14.51 -17.12 -12.23
N ARG A 130 -13.38 -16.39 -12.27
CA ARG A 130 -12.63 -15.99 -13.48
C ARG A 130 -11.21 -16.56 -13.54
N VAL A 131 -10.93 -17.65 -12.82
CA VAL A 131 -9.58 -18.22 -12.65
C VAL A 131 -8.78 -18.35 -13.95
N GLY A 132 -9.42 -18.82 -15.03
CA GLY A 132 -8.79 -18.98 -16.36
C GLY A 132 -8.88 -17.75 -17.26
N GLN A 133 -9.53 -16.65 -16.83
CA GLN A 133 -9.69 -15.48 -17.67
C GLN A 133 -8.40 -14.68 -17.74
N MET A 134 -8.06 -14.15 -18.93
CA MET A 134 -6.90 -13.27 -19.12
C MET A 134 -7.10 -11.96 -18.36
N ALA A 135 -6.11 -11.59 -17.52
CA ALA A 135 -6.19 -10.43 -16.65
C ALA A 135 -6.42 -9.11 -17.40
N GLY A 136 -5.92 -9.00 -18.63
CA GLY A 136 -6.14 -7.82 -19.46
C GLY A 136 -7.60 -7.60 -19.90
N THR A 137 -8.46 -8.63 -19.80
CA THR A 137 -9.88 -8.56 -20.18
C THR A 137 -10.81 -8.31 -18.97
N LEU A 138 -10.28 -8.24 -17.78
CA LEU A 138 -11.03 -7.91 -16.58
C LEU A 138 -11.42 -6.44 -16.54
N SER A 139 -12.52 -6.12 -15.86
CA SER A 139 -12.88 -4.74 -15.53
C SER A 139 -11.82 -4.08 -14.64
N GLY A 140 -11.81 -2.75 -14.58
CA GLY A 140 -10.85 -2.02 -13.75
C GLY A 140 -10.89 -2.41 -12.27
N GLY A 141 -12.09 -2.65 -11.72
CA GLY A 141 -12.22 -3.11 -10.33
C GLY A 141 -11.70 -4.53 -10.12
N GLU A 142 -12.02 -5.46 -11.04
CA GLU A 142 -11.50 -6.83 -10.98
C GLU A 142 -9.98 -6.88 -11.12
N GLN A 143 -9.39 -6.02 -11.97
CA GLN A 143 -7.93 -5.87 -12.06
C GLN A 143 -7.33 -5.34 -10.74
N GLN A 144 -8.01 -4.41 -10.06
CA GLN A 144 -7.56 -3.91 -8.76
C GLN A 144 -7.62 -5.00 -7.68
N MET A 145 -8.72 -5.77 -7.64
CA MET A 145 -8.84 -6.94 -6.76
C MET A 145 -7.75 -7.97 -7.05
N LEU A 146 -7.43 -8.21 -8.32
CA LEU A 146 -6.35 -9.13 -8.73
C LEU A 146 -4.98 -8.61 -8.27
N ALA A 147 -4.70 -7.31 -8.41
CA ALA A 147 -3.44 -6.73 -7.95
C ALA A 147 -3.28 -6.85 -6.43
N MET A 148 -4.35 -6.59 -5.66
CA MET A 148 -4.37 -6.79 -4.21
C MET A 148 -4.25 -8.27 -3.83
N GLY A 149 -5.00 -9.14 -4.48
CA GLY A 149 -4.92 -10.60 -4.28
C GLY A 149 -3.50 -11.12 -4.53
N ARG A 150 -2.86 -10.67 -5.61
CA ARG A 150 -1.47 -11.02 -5.92
C ARG A 150 -0.49 -10.56 -4.83
N ALA A 151 -0.67 -9.35 -4.30
CA ALA A 151 0.16 -8.87 -3.18
C ALA A 151 -0.03 -9.71 -1.92
N LEU A 152 -1.28 -10.12 -1.63
CA LEU A 152 -1.62 -10.97 -0.48
C LEU A 152 -1.05 -12.39 -0.59
N MET A 153 -0.81 -12.91 -1.79
CA MET A 153 -0.21 -14.24 -1.98
C MET A 153 1.18 -14.36 -1.34
N SER A 154 1.90 -13.25 -1.17
CA SER A 154 3.18 -13.25 -0.44
C SER A 154 3.04 -13.35 1.08
N LYS A 155 1.82 -13.41 1.66
CA LYS A 155 1.52 -13.38 3.11
C LYS A 155 2.25 -12.21 3.81
N PRO A 156 1.98 -10.96 3.44
CA PRO A 156 2.73 -9.85 4.00
C PRO A 156 2.31 -9.54 5.45
N ASP A 157 3.29 -9.17 6.28
CA ASP A 157 3.05 -8.55 7.59
C ASP A 157 2.70 -7.07 7.44
N LEU A 158 3.29 -6.42 6.40
CA LEU A 158 3.00 -5.05 5.99
C LEU A 158 2.58 -5.01 4.52
N LEU A 159 1.33 -4.65 4.27
CA LEU A 159 0.79 -4.41 2.93
C LEU A 159 0.82 -2.92 2.63
N MET A 160 1.51 -2.54 1.57
CA MET A 160 1.57 -1.16 1.07
C MET A 160 0.67 -1.03 -0.15
N LEU A 161 -0.23 -0.04 -0.15
CA LEU A 161 -1.21 0.21 -1.19
C LEU A 161 -1.02 1.62 -1.76
N ASP A 162 -0.76 1.72 -3.06
CA ASP A 162 -0.54 2.99 -3.75
C ASP A 162 -1.76 3.34 -4.60
N GLU A 163 -2.58 4.27 -4.11
CA GLU A 163 -3.81 4.79 -4.72
C GLU A 163 -4.76 3.67 -5.21
N PRO A 164 -5.12 2.70 -4.33
CA PRO A 164 -5.90 1.53 -4.75
C PRO A 164 -7.31 1.87 -5.25
N SER A 165 -7.85 3.04 -4.91
CA SER A 165 -9.19 3.46 -5.34
C SER A 165 -9.20 4.25 -6.66
N MET A 166 -8.03 4.60 -7.20
CA MET A 166 -7.94 5.51 -8.35
C MET A 166 -8.61 4.95 -9.61
N GLY A 167 -9.49 5.77 -10.23
CA GLY A 167 -10.18 5.43 -11.48
C GLY A 167 -11.22 4.33 -11.34
N LEU A 168 -11.72 4.07 -10.13
CA LEU A 168 -12.82 3.15 -9.86
C LEU A 168 -14.16 3.88 -9.72
N ALA A 169 -15.24 3.17 -10.01
CA ALA A 169 -16.60 3.66 -9.72
C ALA A 169 -16.82 3.74 -8.19
N PRO A 170 -17.64 4.69 -7.69
CA PRO A 170 -17.83 4.92 -6.25
C PRO A 170 -18.15 3.67 -5.43
N ILE A 171 -18.98 2.77 -5.98
CA ILE A 171 -19.32 1.52 -5.30
C ILE A 171 -18.11 0.60 -5.12
N LEU A 172 -17.20 0.56 -6.09
CA LEU A 172 -15.97 -0.24 -6.02
C LEU A 172 -14.93 0.41 -5.09
N VAL A 173 -14.92 1.75 -5.02
CA VAL A 173 -14.10 2.47 -4.04
C VAL A 173 -14.49 2.01 -2.63
N GLN A 174 -15.79 2.03 -2.30
CA GLN A 174 -16.27 1.57 -0.99
C GLN A 174 -15.87 0.12 -0.72
N GLU A 175 -16.05 -0.77 -1.69
CA GLU A 175 -15.66 -2.18 -1.58
C GLU A 175 -14.17 -2.35 -1.28
N ILE A 176 -13.28 -1.61 -1.98
CA ILE A 176 -11.82 -1.64 -1.72
C ILE A 176 -11.50 -1.19 -0.28
N PHE A 177 -12.12 -0.12 0.20
CA PHE A 177 -11.88 0.37 1.56
C PHE A 177 -12.42 -0.60 2.63
N ASP A 178 -13.52 -1.28 2.37
CA ASP A 178 -14.05 -2.33 3.26
C ASP A 178 -13.11 -3.53 3.30
N ILE A 179 -12.57 -3.95 2.15
CA ILE A 179 -11.54 -4.99 2.08
C ILE A 179 -10.28 -4.60 2.87
N ILE A 180 -9.82 -3.34 2.78
CA ILE A 180 -8.67 -2.85 3.54
C ILE A 180 -8.91 -2.98 5.05
N LYS A 181 -10.09 -2.57 5.54
CA LYS A 181 -10.48 -2.72 6.95
C LYS A 181 -10.50 -4.19 7.39
N GLU A 182 -11.06 -5.08 6.57
CA GLU A 182 -11.11 -6.51 6.86
C GLU A 182 -9.71 -7.14 6.90
N LEU A 183 -8.80 -6.75 5.99
CA LEU A 183 -7.42 -7.21 5.99
C LEU A 183 -6.70 -6.80 7.28
N ASN A 184 -6.91 -5.56 7.72
CA ASN A 184 -6.34 -5.07 8.96
C ASN A 184 -6.93 -5.79 10.18
N ALA A 185 -8.25 -5.96 10.25
CA ALA A 185 -8.92 -6.71 11.30
C ALA A 185 -8.45 -8.18 11.38
N ALA A 186 -8.00 -8.76 10.25
CA ALA A 186 -7.36 -10.08 10.19
C ALA A 186 -5.88 -10.08 10.60
N GLY A 187 -5.31 -8.92 11.01
CA GLY A 187 -3.95 -8.79 11.55
C GLY A 187 -2.91 -8.24 10.58
N THR A 188 -3.27 -7.88 9.34
CA THR A 188 -2.33 -7.27 8.38
C THR A 188 -2.11 -5.79 8.73
N THR A 189 -0.86 -5.36 8.88
CA THR A 189 -0.52 -3.95 9.01
C THR A 189 -0.58 -3.28 7.63
N ILE A 190 -1.07 -2.05 7.55
CA ILE A 190 -1.32 -1.39 6.26
C ILE A 190 -0.68 0.00 6.21
N LEU A 191 0.06 0.25 5.12
CA LEU A 191 0.46 1.59 4.72
C LEU A 191 -0.31 1.95 3.45
N LEU A 192 -1.24 2.89 3.58
CA LEU A 192 -2.10 3.34 2.50
C LEU A 192 -1.65 4.71 1.98
N VAL A 193 -1.46 4.82 0.68
CA VAL A 193 -1.31 6.10 -0.01
C VAL A 193 -2.57 6.34 -0.80
N GLU A 194 -3.20 7.50 -0.61
CA GLU A 194 -4.44 7.85 -1.30
C GLU A 194 -4.53 9.34 -1.61
N GLN A 195 -5.21 9.63 -2.72
CA GLN A 195 -5.64 10.97 -3.06
C GLN A 195 -7.02 11.28 -2.45
N ASN A 196 -7.87 10.27 -2.30
CA ASN A 196 -9.15 10.39 -1.60
C ASN A 196 -8.92 10.46 -0.08
N ALA A 197 -8.52 11.66 0.36
CA ALA A 197 -8.16 11.88 1.76
C ALA A 197 -9.30 11.57 2.73
N ASN A 198 -10.55 11.85 2.36
CA ASN A 198 -11.72 11.59 3.21
C ASN A 198 -11.83 10.09 3.53
N MET A 199 -11.84 9.25 2.49
CA MET A 199 -11.92 7.80 2.65
C MET A 199 -10.70 7.25 3.40
N ALA A 200 -9.49 7.70 3.06
CA ALA A 200 -8.27 7.25 3.72
C ALA A 200 -8.25 7.57 5.21
N LEU A 201 -8.58 8.81 5.58
CA LEU A 201 -8.64 9.25 6.97
C LEU A 201 -9.74 8.55 7.78
N SER A 202 -10.87 8.20 7.12
CA SER A 202 -12.00 7.53 7.81
C SER A 202 -11.67 6.14 8.33
N ILE A 203 -10.62 5.49 7.79
CA ILE A 203 -10.21 4.14 8.19
C ILE A 203 -8.84 4.10 8.87
N ALA A 204 -8.08 5.21 8.86
CA ALA A 204 -6.72 5.24 9.36
C ALA A 204 -6.68 5.46 10.87
N ASP A 205 -5.83 4.69 11.56
CA ASP A 205 -5.47 4.94 12.96
C ASP A 205 -4.63 6.22 13.07
N ARG A 206 -3.64 6.37 12.16
CA ARG A 206 -2.77 7.55 12.07
C ARG A 206 -2.56 7.96 10.63
N ALA A 207 -2.33 9.25 10.44
CA ALA A 207 -2.07 9.80 9.12
C ALA A 207 -0.97 10.85 9.13
N TYR A 208 -0.30 10.95 7.99
CA TYR A 208 0.72 11.94 7.70
C TYR A 208 0.32 12.71 6.44
N VAL A 209 0.26 14.03 6.54
CA VAL A 209 -0.05 14.92 5.42
C VAL A 209 1.25 15.34 4.76
N LEU A 210 1.46 14.90 3.52
CA LEU A 210 2.63 15.23 2.71
C LEU A 210 2.36 16.42 1.80
N GLU A 211 3.29 17.36 1.78
CA GLU A 211 3.29 18.49 0.87
C GLU A 211 4.71 18.78 0.40
N ILE A 212 4.89 18.77 -0.92
CA ILE A 212 6.18 19.09 -1.59
C ILE A 212 7.37 18.35 -0.94
N GLY A 213 7.21 17.03 -0.72
CA GLY A 213 8.26 16.16 -0.19
C GLY A 213 8.51 16.25 1.32
N THR A 214 7.66 16.94 2.08
CA THR A 214 7.78 17.07 3.54
C THR A 214 6.48 16.67 4.25
N ILE A 215 6.56 16.19 5.49
CA ILE A 215 5.39 16.00 6.35
C ILE A 215 5.02 17.33 6.98
N LYS A 216 3.80 17.79 6.77
CA LYS A 216 3.27 19.06 7.29
C LYS A 216 2.44 18.86 8.55
N LYS A 217 1.64 17.81 8.59
CA LYS A 217 0.79 17.48 9.74
C LYS A 217 0.84 15.99 9.99
N THR A 218 0.60 15.63 11.24
CA THR A 218 0.43 14.23 11.67
C THR A 218 -0.62 14.19 12.77
N GLY A 219 -1.40 13.13 12.81
CA GLY A 219 -2.46 12.95 13.81
C GLY A 219 -3.18 11.63 13.62
N THR A 220 -4.21 11.40 14.42
CA THR A 220 -5.15 10.31 14.13
C THR A 220 -5.99 10.64 12.90
N GLY A 221 -6.53 9.61 12.23
CA GLY A 221 -7.44 9.83 11.11
C GLY A 221 -8.63 10.72 11.52
N ALA A 222 -9.20 10.48 12.72
CA ALA A 222 -10.32 11.23 13.26
C ALA A 222 -9.98 12.71 13.51
N ASP A 223 -8.79 13.00 14.08
CA ASP A 223 -8.37 14.40 14.33
C ASP A 223 -8.17 15.16 13.02
N LEU A 224 -7.53 14.52 12.04
CA LEU A 224 -7.27 15.17 10.75
C LEU A 224 -8.52 15.35 9.88
N LEU A 225 -9.55 14.53 10.05
CA LEU A 225 -10.87 14.75 9.43
C LEU A 225 -11.56 16.02 9.94
N GLN A 226 -11.25 16.46 11.17
CA GLN A 226 -11.81 17.66 11.78
C GLN A 226 -10.90 18.88 11.64
N ASP A 227 -9.67 18.71 11.16
CA ASP A 227 -8.69 19.79 11.00
C ASP A 227 -9.10 20.72 9.84
N ASP A 228 -9.26 22.02 10.14
CA ASP A 228 -9.74 23.01 9.16
C ASP A 228 -8.82 23.17 7.95
N ASP A 229 -7.48 23.09 8.13
CA ASP A 229 -6.55 23.22 7.03
C ASP A 229 -6.58 21.98 6.13
N VAL A 230 -6.68 20.79 6.73
CA VAL A 230 -6.81 19.52 6.00
C VAL A 230 -8.14 19.49 5.23
N ARG A 231 -9.24 19.94 5.85
CA ARG A 231 -10.55 20.02 5.21
C ARG A 231 -10.53 20.93 3.99
N LYS A 232 -9.98 22.14 4.12
CA LYS A 232 -9.89 23.11 3.02
C LYS A 232 -8.98 22.63 1.89
N ALA A 233 -7.86 21.98 2.22
CA ALA A 233 -6.88 21.56 1.23
C ALA A 233 -7.21 20.24 0.52
N TYR A 234 -7.87 19.30 1.20
CA TYR A 234 -7.96 17.90 0.75
C TYR A 234 -9.36 17.28 0.81
N LEU A 235 -10.33 17.86 1.55
CA LEU A 235 -11.65 17.24 1.75
C LEU A 235 -12.79 17.97 1.01
N GLY A 236 -12.49 19.01 0.26
CA GLY A 236 -13.49 19.76 -0.52
C GLY A 236 -14.40 20.59 0.40
N GLY A 237 -13.81 21.44 1.21
CA GLY A 237 -14.51 22.35 2.12
C GLY A 237 -15.33 23.42 1.43
#